data_6c458e6dd94206916e92b29a1c4bae94
#
_entry.id   6c458e6dd94206916e92b29a1c4bae94
#
_cell.length_a   1.000
_cell.length_b   1.000
_cell.length_c   1.000
_cell.angle_alpha   90.00
_cell.angle_beta   90.00
_cell.angle_gamma   90.00
#
_symmetry.space_group_name_H-M   'P 1'
#
loop_
_entity.id
_entity.type
_entity.pdbx_description
1 polymer ?
#
loop_
_entity_poly.entity_id
_entity_poly.type
_entity_poly.pdbx_seq_one_letter_code
_entity_poly.pdbx_strand_id
1 'polypeptide(L)'
;MTVQIPERLYNLLPAMYRRRDADNGQMLRALLAIIDAERQRIEDDVGTLYDDQFIETCQPWAIPYIADLLDVKLPSTTADNRAYVANAIGYRRRKGVLRTLEELTASITGWPAAAVEFYKHLAVAQHVNHPLPGRTGYADVRD
;
A
#
# COMPACT_ATOMS: atom_id res chain seq x y z
N MET A 1 -10.90 4.80 29.08
CA MET A 1 -9.44 4.95 29.08
C MET A 1 -9.15 6.43 29.07
N THR A 2 -8.71 6.99 30.20
CA THR A 2 -8.34 8.42 30.31
C THR A 2 -6.97 8.54 29.67
N VAL A 3 -6.90 9.20 28.51
CA VAL A 3 -5.63 9.54 27.88
C VAL A 3 -4.94 10.53 28.82
N GLN A 4 -3.83 10.12 29.44
CA GLN A 4 -2.98 11.02 30.19
C GLN A 4 -2.24 11.89 29.17
N ILE A 5 -2.72 13.11 28.96
CA ILE A 5 -2.02 14.11 28.17
C ILE A 5 -0.73 14.45 28.91
N PRO A 6 0.45 14.30 28.31
CA PRO A 6 1.70 14.63 28.98
C PRO A 6 1.75 16.13 29.26
N GLU A 7 1.78 16.52 30.52
CA GLU A 7 1.84 17.94 30.96
C GLU A 7 3.27 18.48 30.86
N ARG A 8 3.94 18.27 29.75
CA ARG A 8 5.35 18.63 29.56
C ARG A 8 5.55 20.15 29.62
N LEU A 9 4.69 20.91 28.94
CA LEU A 9 4.77 22.37 28.93
C LEU A 9 4.50 22.96 30.30
N TYR A 10 3.50 22.44 31.02
CA TYR A 10 3.22 22.91 32.38
C TYR A 10 4.36 22.63 33.35
N ASN A 11 5.03 21.50 33.22
CA ASN A 11 6.17 21.11 34.05
C ASN A 11 7.44 21.92 33.78
N LEU A 12 7.57 22.52 32.57
CA LEU A 12 8.65 23.45 32.24
C LEU A 12 8.49 24.82 32.90
N LEU A 13 7.29 25.15 33.39
CA LEU A 13 7.09 26.43 34.08
C LEU A 13 7.82 26.48 35.43
N PRO A 14 8.39 27.65 35.80
CA PRO A 14 8.93 27.84 37.12
C PRO A 14 7.87 27.60 38.21
N ALA A 15 8.32 27.04 39.34
CA ALA A 15 7.43 26.64 40.44
C ALA A 15 6.52 27.79 40.96
N MET A 16 6.97 29.01 40.87
CA MET A 16 6.20 30.21 41.26
C MET A 16 4.89 30.34 40.44
N TYR A 17 4.96 30.16 39.12
CA TYR A 17 3.77 30.22 38.25
C TYR A 17 2.82 29.06 38.49
N ARG A 18 3.35 27.84 38.69
CA ARG A 18 2.55 26.68 39.00
C ARG A 18 1.78 26.78 40.31
N ARG A 19 2.43 27.34 41.36
CA ARG A 19 1.76 27.62 42.64
C ARG A 19 0.64 28.64 42.48
N ARG A 20 0.93 29.76 41.79
CA ARG A 20 -0.06 30.82 41.57
C ARG A 20 -1.24 30.32 40.70
N ASP A 21 -1.00 29.45 39.76
CA ASP A 21 -2.05 28.85 38.94
C ASP A 21 -2.93 27.88 39.76
N ALA A 22 -2.32 27.13 40.67
CA ALA A 22 -3.04 26.24 41.59
C ALA A 22 -4.02 27.05 42.49
N ASP A 23 -3.61 28.24 42.94
CA ASP A 23 -4.45 29.11 43.74
C ASP A 23 -5.59 29.74 42.91
N ASN A 24 -5.44 29.87 41.58
CA ASN A 24 -6.37 30.49 40.65
C ASN A 24 -7.20 29.46 39.82
N GLY A 25 -7.35 28.23 40.28
CA GLY A 25 -8.22 27.22 39.63
C GLY A 25 -7.62 26.53 38.43
N GLN A 26 -6.29 26.54 38.27
CA GLN A 26 -5.52 25.76 37.27
C GLN A 26 -5.87 26.07 35.81
N MET A 27 -6.27 27.29 35.51
CA MET A 27 -6.64 27.70 34.15
C MET A 27 -5.46 27.69 33.18
N LEU A 28 -4.25 28.04 33.64
CA LEU A 28 -3.03 27.98 32.82
C LEU A 28 -2.65 26.53 32.50
N ARG A 29 -2.83 25.64 33.46
CA ARG A 29 -2.62 24.20 33.25
C ARG A 29 -3.56 23.64 32.16
N ALA A 30 -4.85 24.00 32.21
CA ALA A 30 -5.83 23.58 31.23
C ALA A 30 -5.49 24.10 29.81
N LEU A 31 -5.07 25.34 29.70
CA LEU A 31 -4.64 25.94 28.43
C LEU A 31 -3.40 25.22 27.86
N LEU A 32 -2.39 25.01 28.70
CA LEU A 32 -1.16 24.34 28.27
C LEU A 32 -1.38 22.87 27.95
N ALA A 33 -2.35 22.19 28.58
CA ALA A 33 -2.71 20.84 28.23
C ALA A 33 -3.28 20.71 26.80
N ILE A 34 -4.06 21.70 26.34
CA ILE A 34 -4.56 21.75 24.97
C ILE A 34 -3.39 21.91 23.99
N ILE A 35 -2.44 22.80 24.28
CA ILE A 35 -1.27 23.02 23.44
C ILE A 35 -0.36 21.77 23.44
N ASP A 36 -0.19 21.12 24.58
CA ASP A 36 0.59 19.89 24.69
C ASP A 36 -0.02 18.74 23.87
N ALA A 37 -1.34 18.67 23.79
CA ALA A 37 -2.01 17.66 22.97
C ALA A 37 -1.70 17.86 21.47
N GLU A 38 -1.72 19.10 20.97
CA GLU A 38 -1.36 19.38 19.57
C GLU A 38 0.14 19.18 19.30
N ARG A 39 0.99 19.57 20.25
CA ARG A 39 2.42 19.29 20.16
C ARG A 39 2.70 17.78 20.06
N GLN A 40 2.01 16.97 20.86
CA GLN A 40 2.17 15.52 20.81
C GLN A 40 1.78 14.92 19.46
N ARG A 41 0.68 15.41 18.85
CA ARG A 41 0.30 14.98 17.49
C ARG A 41 1.40 15.26 16.46
N ILE A 42 1.97 16.48 16.53
CA ILE A 42 3.08 16.84 15.62
C ILE A 42 4.30 15.95 15.85
N GLU A 43 4.64 15.64 17.10
CA GLU A 43 5.77 14.73 17.41
C GLU A 43 5.49 13.31 16.90
N ASP A 44 4.27 12.82 17.03
CA ASP A 44 3.87 11.51 16.52
C ASP A 44 3.93 11.49 14.98
N ASP A 45 3.45 12.53 14.30
CA ASP A 45 3.54 12.67 12.84
C ASP A 45 5.01 12.72 12.36
N VAL A 46 5.87 13.45 13.06
CA VAL A 46 7.31 13.46 12.76
C VAL A 46 7.93 12.08 12.97
N GLY A 47 7.50 11.35 14.00
CA GLY A 47 7.95 9.98 14.27
C GLY A 47 7.62 8.99 13.16
N THR A 48 6.47 9.18 12.49
CA THR A 48 6.03 8.30 11.40
C THR A 48 6.59 8.68 10.03
N LEU A 49 7.17 9.89 9.86
CA LEU A 49 7.72 10.35 8.58
C LEU A 49 8.75 9.42 7.95
N TYR A 50 9.55 8.74 8.76
CA TYR A 50 10.54 7.80 8.27
C TYR A 50 9.87 6.55 7.69
N ASP A 51 8.88 6.02 8.39
CA ASP A 51 8.14 4.83 7.97
C ASP A 51 7.30 5.09 6.71
N ASP A 52 6.81 6.32 6.55
CA ASP A 52 6.03 6.74 5.38
C ASP A 52 6.85 6.84 4.07
N GLN A 53 8.17 6.73 4.14
CA GLN A 53 9.03 6.67 2.96
C GLN A 53 9.08 5.27 2.32
N PHE A 54 8.65 4.24 3.03
CA PHE A 54 8.72 2.85 2.57
C PHE A 54 7.34 2.30 2.31
N ILE A 55 7.13 1.68 1.14
CA ILE A 55 5.83 1.14 0.74
C ILE A 55 5.30 0.08 1.71
N GLU A 56 6.19 -0.65 2.39
CA GLU A 56 5.84 -1.70 3.33
C GLU A 56 5.25 -1.16 4.64
N THR A 57 5.75 -0.03 5.11
CA THR A 57 5.42 0.55 6.44
C THR A 57 4.57 1.81 6.36
N CYS A 58 4.54 2.50 5.21
CA CYS A 58 3.87 3.78 5.05
C CYS A 58 2.38 3.74 5.41
N GLN A 59 1.84 4.87 5.80
CA GLN A 59 0.40 5.03 5.98
C GLN A 59 -0.35 5.00 4.62
N PRO A 60 -1.63 4.62 4.60
CA PRO A 60 -2.42 4.49 3.36
C PRO A 60 -2.43 5.74 2.47
N TRP A 61 -2.35 6.93 3.07
CA TRP A 61 -2.34 8.19 2.33
C TRP A 61 -1.05 8.40 1.52
N ALA A 62 0.08 7.80 1.92
CA ALA A 62 1.37 7.91 1.25
C ALA A 62 1.48 6.99 0.00
N ILE A 63 0.68 5.93 -0.08
CA ILE A 63 0.71 4.97 -1.19
C ILE A 63 0.56 5.62 -2.56
N PRO A 64 -0.40 6.55 -2.81
CA PRO A 64 -0.53 7.21 -4.09
C PRO A 64 0.72 8.02 -4.50
N TYR A 65 1.36 8.67 -3.55
CA TYR A 65 2.57 9.46 -3.82
C TYR A 65 3.76 8.56 -4.21
N ILE A 66 3.92 7.42 -3.53
CA ILE A 66 4.93 6.43 -3.90
C ILE A 66 4.63 5.84 -5.28
N ALA A 67 3.35 5.58 -5.59
CA ALA A 67 2.92 5.10 -6.89
C ALA A 67 3.26 6.10 -8.01
N ASP A 68 3.02 7.39 -7.79
CA ASP A 68 3.34 8.46 -8.74
C ASP A 68 4.85 8.56 -8.99
N LEU A 69 5.69 8.41 -7.97
CA LEU A 69 7.15 8.36 -8.13
C LEU A 69 7.61 7.20 -9.02
N LEU A 70 6.87 6.09 -9.01
CA LEU A 70 7.14 4.91 -9.83
C LEU A 70 6.40 4.94 -11.18
N ASP A 71 5.66 6.00 -11.50
CA ASP A 71 4.76 6.08 -12.66
C ASP A 71 3.80 4.88 -12.72
N VAL A 72 3.20 4.52 -11.58
CA VAL A 72 2.23 3.44 -11.45
C VAL A 72 0.84 4.01 -11.35
N LYS A 73 0.00 3.71 -12.33
CA LYS A 73 -1.42 4.08 -12.28
C LYS A 73 -2.15 3.11 -11.35
N LEU A 74 -2.70 3.66 -10.28
CA LEU A 74 -3.47 2.86 -9.33
C LEU A 74 -4.80 2.42 -9.97
N PRO A 75 -5.22 1.15 -9.78
CA PRO A 75 -6.56 0.74 -10.13
C PRO A 75 -7.59 1.56 -9.34
N SER A 76 -8.72 1.92 -9.97
CA SER A 76 -9.79 2.73 -9.34
C SER A 76 -10.55 1.99 -8.23
N THR A 77 -10.15 0.79 -7.88
CA THR A 77 -10.76 -0.03 -6.83
C THR A 77 -10.31 0.41 -5.45
N THR A 78 -11.20 0.33 -4.49
CA THR A 78 -10.98 0.64 -3.06
C THR A 78 -10.08 -0.37 -2.34
N ALA A 79 -9.48 -1.31 -3.06
CA ALA A 79 -8.56 -2.30 -2.51
C ALA A 79 -7.24 -1.67 -2.06
N ASP A 80 -6.61 -2.27 -1.07
CA ASP A 80 -5.27 -1.89 -0.64
C ASP A 80 -4.27 -2.11 -1.80
N ASN A 81 -3.86 -1.00 -2.42
CA ASN A 81 -2.95 -1.01 -3.56
C ASN A 81 -1.47 -1.20 -3.17
N ARG A 82 -1.17 -1.37 -1.90
CA ARG A 82 0.18 -1.50 -1.36
C ARG A 82 0.97 -2.63 -2.03
N ALA A 83 0.41 -3.83 -2.06
CA ALA A 83 1.05 -4.99 -2.67
C ALA A 83 1.32 -4.79 -4.17
N TYR A 84 0.40 -4.14 -4.88
CA TYR A 84 0.55 -3.81 -6.29
C TYR A 84 1.70 -2.83 -6.54
N VAL A 85 1.77 -1.74 -5.75
CA VAL A 85 2.84 -0.73 -5.85
C VAL A 85 4.20 -1.32 -5.47
N ALA A 86 4.28 -2.09 -4.39
CA ALA A 86 5.51 -2.72 -3.93
C ALA A 86 6.13 -3.62 -5.00
N ASN A 87 5.32 -4.35 -5.77
CA ASN A 87 5.78 -5.28 -6.79
C ASN A 87 5.85 -4.68 -8.21
N ALA A 88 5.48 -3.41 -8.41
CA ALA A 88 5.34 -2.79 -9.73
C ALA A 88 6.60 -2.88 -10.59
N ILE A 89 7.78 -2.64 -10.02
CA ILE A 89 9.07 -2.76 -10.74
C ILE A 89 9.31 -4.22 -11.12
N GLY A 90 9.00 -5.18 -10.24
CA GLY A 90 9.09 -6.61 -10.52
C GLY A 90 8.21 -7.03 -11.70
N TYR A 91 6.97 -6.54 -11.74
CA TYR A 91 6.04 -6.81 -12.84
C TYR A 91 6.52 -6.23 -14.16
N ARG A 92 7.06 -5.01 -14.17
CA ARG A 92 7.62 -4.37 -15.37
C ARG A 92 8.81 -5.14 -15.93
N ARG A 93 9.70 -5.64 -15.06
CA ARG A 93 10.90 -6.43 -15.47
C ARG A 93 10.53 -7.81 -16.02
N ARG A 94 9.45 -8.42 -15.51
CA ARG A 94 8.98 -9.75 -15.92
C ARG A 94 7.77 -9.69 -16.86
N LYS A 95 7.59 -8.59 -17.57
CA LYS A 95 6.50 -8.40 -18.52
C LYS A 95 6.51 -9.51 -19.58
N GLY A 96 5.36 -10.15 -19.77
CA GLY A 96 5.18 -11.26 -20.73
C GLY A 96 5.37 -12.66 -20.14
N VAL A 97 5.72 -12.80 -18.86
CA VAL A 97 5.77 -14.08 -18.18
C VAL A 97 4.39 -14.42 -17.58
N LEU A 98 3.92 -15.64 -17.81
CA LEU A 98 2.60 -16.09 -17.35
C LEU A 98 2.40 -15.92 -15.85
N ARG A 99 3.40 -16.34 -15.07
CA ARG A 99 3.39 -16.21 -13.62
C ARG A 99 3.20 -14.76 -13.15
N THR A 100 3.71 -13.78 -13.91
CA THR A 100 3.53 -12.38 -13.56
C THR A 100 2.06 -11.95 -13.66
N LEU A 101 1.29 -12.54 -14.59
CA LEU A 101 -0.15 -12.27 -14.68
C LEU A 101 -0.91 -12.82 -13.47
N GLU A 102 -0.54 -14.01 -13.01
CA GLU A 102 -1.11 -14.62 -11.80
C GLU A 102 -0.83 -13.76 -10.56
N GLU A 103 0.43 -13.39 -10.34
CA GLU A 103 0.87 -12.54 -9.24
C GLU A 103 0.21 -11.15 -9.30
N LEU A 104 0.11 -10.54 -10.48
CA LEU A 104 -0.52 -9.25 -10.70
C LEU A 104 -2.02 -9.30 -10.37
N THR A 105 -2.72 -10.32 -10.87
CA THR A 105 -4.14 -10.50 -10.59
C THR A 105 -4.39 -10.70 -9.11
N ALA A 106 -3.60 -11.53 -8.45
CA ALA A 106 -3.70 -11.76 -7.02
C ALA A 106 -3.45 -10.48 -6.21
N SER A 107 -2.48 -9.64 -6.62
CA SER A 107 -2.18 -8.38 -5.91
C SER A 107 -3.26 -7.31 -6.07
N ILE A 108 -4.01 -7.32 -7.19
CA ILE A 108 -5.09 -6.35 -7.45
C ILE A 108 -6.41 -6.81 -6.82
N THR A 109 -6.73 -8.09 -6.93
CA THR A 109 -8.03 -8.62 -6.53
C THR A 109 -8.05 -9.21 -5.13
N GLY A 110 -6.88 -9.57 -4.58
CA GLY A 110 -6.74 -10.35 -3.36
C GLY A 110 -7.10 -11.84 -3.52
N TRP A 111 -7.40 -12.28 -4.74
CA TRP A 111 -7.83 -13.65 -5.04
C TRP A 111 -6.71 -14.43 -5.74
N PRO A 112 -6.55 -15.72 -5.42
CA PRO A 112 -5.61 -16.56 -6.14
C PRO A 112 -6.06 -16.71 -7.60
N ALA A 113 -5.12 -16.54 -8.52
CA ALA A 113 -5.35 -16.66 -9.95
C ALA A 113 -4.43 -17.74 -10.54
N ALA A 114 -4.95 -18.49 -11.50
CA ALA A 114 -4.18 -19.43 -12.29
C ALA A 114 -4.38 -19.13 -13.78
N ALA A 115 -3.27 -18.99 -14.51
CA ALA A 115 -3.31 -18.71 -15.94
C ALA A 115 -3.05 -20.00 -16.72
N VAL A 116 -3.93 -20.31 -17.65
CA VAL A 116 -3.85 -21.52 -18.50
C VAL A 116 -3.51 -21.12 -19.92
N GLU A 117 -2.44 -21.72 -20.47
CA GLU A 117 -2.02 -21.48 -21.86
C GLU A 117 -2.82 -22.36 -22.81
N PHE A 118 -3.84 -21.79 -23.43
CA PHE A 118 -4.72 -22.52 -24.35
C PHE A 118 -4.05 -22.96 -25.65
N TYR A 119 -2.89 -22.43 -26.03
CA TYR A 119 -2.22 -22.84 -27.26
C TYR A 119 -1.85 -24.34 -27.25
N LYS A 120 -1.70 -24.94 -26.08
CA LYS A 120 -1.44 -26.40 -25.92
C LYS A 120 -2.67 -27.23 -26.23
N HIS A 121 -3.85 -26.62 -26.19
CA HIS A 121 -5.14 -27.29 -26.42
C HIS A 121 -5.76 -26.91 -27.78
N LEU A 122 -5.05 -26.13 -28.61
CA LEU A 122 -5.52 -25.76 -29.92
C LEU A 122 -5.27 -26.87 -30.93
N ALA A 123 -6.35 -27.39 -31.53
CA ALA A 123 -6.28 -28.23 -32.71
C ALA A 123 -6.22 -27.36 -33.97
N VAL A 124 -5.23 -27.55 -34.80
CA VAL A 124 -5.10 -26.87 -36.11
C VAL A 124 -5.65 -27.78 -37.18
N ALA A 125 -6.86 -27.48 -37.69
CA ALA A 125 -7.41 -28.14 -38.86
C ALA A 125 -6.84 -27.49 -40.12
N GLN A 126 -6.39 -28.31 -41.10
CA GLN A 126 -5.95 -27.80 -42.39
C GLN A 126 -7.15 -27.34 -43.22
N HIS A 127 -7.05 -26.17 -43.87
CA HIS A 127 -8.06 -25.69 -44.79
C HIS A 127 -7.89 -26.43 -46.14
N VAL A 128 -9.01 -26.88 -46.73
CA VAL A 128 -9.00 -27.68 -47.97
C VAL A 128 -8.29 -26.95 -49.12
N ASN A 129 -8.35 -25.63 -49.18
CA ASN A 129 -7.72 -24.82 -50.23
C ASN A 129 -6.23 -24.45 -49.92
N HIS A 130 -5.72 -24.77 -48.73
CA HIS A 130 -4.32 -24.48 -48.32
C HIS A 130 -3.73 -25.69 -47.56
N PRO A 131 -3.56 -26.83 -48.22
CA PRO A 131 -2.96 -27.99 -47.59
C PRO A 131 -1.46 -27.69 -47.34
N LEU A 132 -1.01 -27.86 -46.10
CA LEU A 132 0.39 -27.75 -45.71
C LEU A 132 0.92 -29.14 -45.38
N PRO A 133 1.43 -29.87 -46.36
CA PRO A 133 1.79 -31.31 -46.23
C PRO A 133 2.94 -31.57 -45.21
N GLY A 134 3.62 -30.59 -44.73
CA GLY A 134 4.65 -30.74 -43.70
C GLY A 134 4.22 -30.36 -42.26
N ARG A 135 2.96 -29.96 -42.06
CA ARG A 135 2.38 -29.62 -40.74
C ARG A 135 1.16 -30.51 -40.46
N THR A 136 1.40 -31.70 -40.03
CA THR A 136 0.34 -32.56 -39.49
C THR A 136 0.14 -32.24 -38.01
N GLY A 137 -0.75 -31.32 -37.70
CA GLY A 137 -1.26 -31.09 -36.35
C GLY A 137 -2.54 -31.89 -36.15
N TYR A 138 -2.45 -33.14 -35.80
CA TYR A 138 -3.62 -33.88 -35.31
C TYR A 138 -3.77 -33.57 -33.81
N ALA A 139 -4.98 -33.24 -33.39
CA ALA A 139 -5.29 -33.21 -31.98
C ALA A 139 -5.19 -34.62 -31.44
N ASP A 140 -4.32 -34.86 -30.46
CA ASP A 140 -4.33 -36.15 -29.77
C ASP A 140 -5.49 -36.15 -28.76
N VAL A 141 -6.49 -36.99 -29.06
CA VAL A 141 -7.73 -37.10 -28.26
C VAL A 141 -7.51 -38.01 -27.03
N ARG A 142 -6.29 -38.51 -26.82
CA ARG A 142 -5.96 -39.46 -25.75
C ARG A 142 -5.36 -38.79 -24.51
N ASP A 143 -5.15 -37.46 -24.51
CA ASP A 143 -4.61 -36.69 -23.40
C ASP A 143 -5.71 -36.06 -22.56
#